data_1712c156e7104c0b3e1c67e2ffdc7ad4
#
_entry.id   1712c156e7104c0b3e1c67e2ffdc7ad4
#
_cell.length_a   1.000
_cell.length_b   1.000
_cell.length_c   1.000
_cell.angle_alpha   90.00
_cell.angle_beta   90.00
_cell.angle_gamma   90.00
#
_symmetry.space_group_name_H-M   'P 1'
#
loop_
_entity.id
_entity.type
_entity.pdbx_description
1 polymer ?
#
loop_
_entity_poly.entity_id
_entity_poly.type
_entity_poly.pdbx_seq_one_letter_code
_entity_poly.pdbx_strand_id
1 'polypeptide(L)'
;MASSLNRVMLMGNLTRDIELRAVGGSGQQVARIGLALNRNFTTASGEKREEVTFVDCEAWGKTAEIMAKYLTKGRPVLIEGRLKLDTWDDKDSGKKQSKLKVVVDSFHFVASKGGGGGGAGGGGASYGDDEGQPQVNTRAPARPAQSAAPMAEDDIPF
;
A
#
# COMPACT_ATOMS: atom_id res chain seq x y z
N MET A 1 -14.24 31.45 12.74
CA MET A 1 -13.06 30.56 12.72
C MET A 1 -12.88 30.00 11.32
N ALA A 2 -11.69 30.07 10.76
CA ALA A 2 -11.42 29.47 9.46
C ALA A 2 -11.30 27.94 9.64
N SER A 3 -12.10 27.18 8.87
CA SER A 3 -11.98 25.73 8.83
C SER A 3 -10.81 25.36 7.93
N SER A 4 -9.94 24.47 8.37
CA SER A 4 -8.83 23.95 7.58
C SER A 4 -8.91 22.43 7.48
N LEU A 5 -8.49 21.88 6.34
CA LEU A 5 -8.39 20.44 6.11
C LEU A 5 -6.90 20.08 5.97
N ASN A 6 -6.46 19.10 6.76
CA ASN A 6 -5.10 18.55 6.67
C ASN A 6 -5.20 17.03 6.60
N ARG A 7 -5.24 16.51 5.39
CA ARG A 7 -5.34 15.07 5.12
C ARG A 7 -4.43 14.67 3.97
N VAL A 8 -3.72 13.57 4.15
CA VAL A 8 -2.76 13.04 3.19
C VAL A 8 -3.02 11.56 2.99
N MET A 9 -3.02 11.11 1.74
CA MET A 9 -3.05 9.70 1.36
C MET A 9 -1.82 9.39 0.52
N LEU A 10 -1.04 8.41 0.93
CA LEU A 10 0.20 8.01 0.26
C LEU A 10 0.23 6.50 0.08
N MET A 11 0.52 6.05 -1.13
CA MET A 11 0.80 4.65 -1.42
C MET A 11 2.22 4.52 -1.94
N GLY A 12 3.03 3.73 -1.27
CA GLY A 12 4.44 3.55 -1.63
C GLY A 12 5.05 2.32 -0.98
N ASN A 13 6.34 2.13 -1.20
CA ASN A 13 7.07 1.01 -0.62
C ASN A 13 7.90 1.46 0.58
N LEU A 14 8.00 0.61 1.59
CA LEU A 14 8.86 0.86 2.74
C LEU A 14 10.33 0.85 2.33
N THR A 15 11.06 1.89 2.71
CA THR A 15 12.50 2.03 2.41
C THR A 15 13.39 1.29 3.40
N ARG A 16 12.86 0.99 4.59
CA ARG A 16 13.54 0.30 5.69
C ARG A 16 12.52 -0.45 6.55
N ASP A 17 13.02 -1.34 7.38
CA ASP A 17 12.19 -1.97 8.41
C ASP A 17 11.71 -0.93 9.42
N ILE A 18 10.56 -1.20 10.01
CA ILE A 18 9.93 -0.27 10.94
C ILE A 18 10.50 -0.48 12.33
N GLU A 19 11.16 0.54 12.84
CA GLU A 19 11.71 0.56 14.19
C GLU A 19 10.71 1.16 15.18
N LEU A 20 10.40 0.40 16.22
CA LEU A 20 9.62 0.90 17.37
C LEU A 20 10.52 1.54 18.39
N ARG A 21 10.08 2.67 18.90
CA ARG A 21 10.73 3.36 20.03
C ARG A 21 9.68 3.72 21.09
N ALA A 22 10.00 3.45 22.34
CA ALA A 22 9.20 3.96 23.44
C ALA A 22 9.52 5.43 23.66
N VAL A 23 8.50 6.26 23.74
CA VAL A 23 8.63 7.71 23.98
C VAL A 23 7.93 8.08 25.27
N GLY A 24 8.68 8.82 26.10
CA GLY A 24 8.17 9.30 27.40
C GLY A 24 8.00 8.20 28.45
N GLY A 25 7.72 8.61 29.69
CA GLY A 25 7.51 7.70 30.82
C GLY A 25 6.23 6.85 30.75
N SER A 26 5.36 7.08 29.76
CA SER A 26 4.09 6.36 29.58
C SER A 26 4.23 5.08 28.73
N GLY A 27 5.42 4.77 28.22
CA GLY A 27 5.65 3.59 27.38
C GLY A 27 4.95 3.61 26.02
N GLN A 28 4.50 4.77 25.57
CA GLN A 28 3.86 4.90 24.26
C GLN A 28 4.86 4.61 23.15
N GLN A 29 4.48 3.69 22.24
CA GLN A 29 5.32 3.29 21.13
C GLN A 29 5.16 4.25 19.95
N VAL A 30 6.27 4.56 19.32
CA VAL A 30 6.37 5.36 18.10
C VAL A 30 7.16 4.57 17.05
N ALA A 31 6.63 4.50 15.84
CA ALA A 31 7.30 3.93 14.68
C ALA A 31 7.75 5.03 13.73
N ARG A 32 9.00 4.98 13.28
CA ARG A 32 9.53 5.79 12.19
C ARG A 32 9.49 5.01 10.90
N ILE A 33 8.84 5.56 9.90
CA ILE A 33 8.53 4.90 8.63
C ILE A 33 9.07 5.77 7.51
N GLY A 34 9.86 5.17 6.62
CA GLY A 34 10.27 5.81 5.36
C GLY A 34 9.48 5.21 4.20
N LEU A 35 8.84 6.04 3.39
CA LEU A 35 8.15 5.65 2.17
C LEU A 35 8.88 6.15 0.94
N ALA A 36 9.00 5.30 -0.07
CA ALA A 36 9.38 5.67 -1.43
C ALA A 36 8.13 5.68 -2.31
N LEU A 37 7.84 6.83 -2.89
CA LEU A 37 6.73 7.07 -3.80
C LEU A 37 7.29 7.18 -5.22
N ASN A 38 6.97 6.22 -6.07
CA ASN A 38 7.42 6.21 -7.46
C ASN A 38 6.36 6.84 -8.36
N ARG A 39 6.78 7.76 -9.20
CA ARG A 39 5.97 8.41 -10.21
C ARG A 39 6.62 8.22 -11.58
N ASN A 40 5.89 7.60 -12.48
CA ASN A 40 6.29 7.49 -13.89
C ASN A 40 5.54 8.54 -14.69
N PHE A 41 6.26 9.31 -15.48
CA PHE A 41 5.68 10.33 -16.35
C PHE A 41 6.42 10.40 -17.68
N THR A 42 5.73 10.91 -18.69
CA THR A 42 6.32 11.16 -20.00
C THR A 42 6.53 12.65 -20.17
N THR A 43 7.74 13.06 -20.55
CA THR A 43 8.06 14.47 -20.81
C THR A 43 7.40 14.95 -22.09
N ALA A 44 7.34 16.26 -22.29
CA ALA A 44 6.85 16.87 -23.54
C ALA A 44 7.63 16.42 -24.78
N SER A 45 8.86 15.93 -24.61
CA SER A 45 9.70 15.34 -25.68
C SER A 45 9.43 13.85 -25.93
N GLY A 46 8.47 13.25 -25.23
CA GLY A 46 8.13 11.83 -25.37
C GLY A 46 9.02 10.86 -24.59
N GLU A 47 9.94 11.36 -23.79
CA GLU A 47 10.84 10.57 -22.94
C GLU A 47 10.11 10.08 -21.68
N LYS A 48 10.19 8.78 -21.39
CA LYS A 48 9.68 8.23 -20.13
C LYS A 48 10.68 8.47 -19.00
N ARG A 49 10.21 9.10 -17.93
CA ARG A 49 11.02 9.35 -16.73
C ARG A 49 10.35 8.79 -15.48
N GLU A 50 11.19 8.36 -14.56
CA GLU A 50 10.79 7.93 -13.23
C GLU A 50 11.32 8.92 -12.20
N GLU A 51 10.45 9.29 -11.27
CA GLU A 51 10.77 10.14 -10.14
C GLU A 51 10.44 9.40 -8.86
N VAL A 52 11.34 9.44 -7.90
CA VAL A 52 11.15 8.83 -6.59
C VAL A 52 11.15 9.92 -5.53
N THR A 53 10.06 10.00 -4.78
CA THR A 53 9.94 10.92 -3.65
C THR A 53 9.99 10.14 -2.35
N PHE A 54 10.86 10.55 -1.43
CA PHE A 54 10.95 9.95 -0.11
C PHE A 54 10.18 10.78 0.90
N VAL A 55 9.32 10.10 1.68
CA VAL A 55 8.49 10.76 2.69
C VAL A 55 8.73 10.07 4.05
N ASP A 56 9.03 10.88 5.06
CA ASP A 56 9.10 10.41 6.44
C ASP A 56 7.72 10.44 7.08
N CYS A 57 7.33 9.29 7.61
CA CYS A 57 6.06 9.11 8.32
C CYS A 57 6.32 8.64 9.75
N GLU A 58 5.35 8.90 10.63
CA GLU A 58 5.40 8.52 12.03
C GLU A 58 4.05 7.94 12.44
N ALA A 59 4.07 6.74 12.99
CA ALA A 59 2.88 6.09 13.56
C ALA A 59 3.01 5.99 15.07
N TRP A 60 1.87 6.04 15.79
CA TRP A 60 1.82 6.06 17.24
C TRP A 60 1.00 4.90 17.80
N GLY A 61 1.38 4.43 19.00
CA GLY A 61 0.65 3.45 19.77
C GLY A 61 0.40 2.15 19.03
N LYS A 62 -0.81 1.65 19.07
CA LYS A 62 -1.18 0.36 18.48
C LYS A 62 -0.97 0.29 16.96
N THR A 63 -1.19 1.39 16.24
CA THR A 63 -0.92 1.47 14.81
C THR A 63 0.56 1.22 14.53
N ALA A 64 1.46 1.83 15.32
CA ALA A 64 2.90 1.62 15.21
C ALA A 64 3.30 0.16 15.43
N GLU A 65 2.74 -0.49 16.46
CA GLU A 65 3.02 -1.89 16.79
C GLU A 65 2.57 -2.84 15.69
N ILE A 66 1.35 -2.64 15.16
CA ILE A 66 0.81 -3.48 14.09
C ILE A 66 1.64 -3.32 12.81
N MET A 67 1.98 -2.09 12.44
CA MET A 67 2.82 -1.83 11.28
C MET A 67 4.18 -2.50 11.41
N ALA A 68 4.85 -2.38 12.56
CA ALA A 68 6.17 -2.99 12.79
C ALA A 68 6.11 -4.52 12.78
N LYS A 69 4.99 -5.11 13.21
CA LYS A 69 4.83 -6.56 13.24
C LYS A 69 4.64 -7.19 11.85
N TYR A 70 3.93 -6.51 10.97
CA TYR A 70 3.48 -7.10 9.69
C TYR A 70 4.14 -6.50 8.45
N LEU A 71 4.77 -5.34 8.56
CA LEU A 71 5.38 -4.64 7.45
C LEU A 71 6.90 -4.68 7.55
N THR A 72 7.55 -5.07 6.46
CA THR A 72 9.01 -5.12 6.32
C THR A 72 9.46 -4.23 5.17
N LYS A 73 10.76 -3.95 5.10
CA LYS A 73 11.38 -3.22 3.98
C LYS A 73 10.90 -3.74 2.62
N GLY A 74 10.58 -2.83 1.71
CA GLY A 74 10.14 -3.12 0.35
C GLY A 74 8.65 -3.46 0.20
N ARG A 75 7.92 -3.66 1.29
CA ARG A 75 6.47 -3.93 1.23
C ARG A 75 5.70 -2.68 0.83
N PRO A 76 4.73 -2.81 -0.07
CA PRO A 76 3.82 -1.72 -0.38
C PRO A 76 2.80 -1.52 0.74
N VAL A 77 2.50 -0.26 1.02
CA VAL A 77 1.51 0.14 2.02
C VAL A 77 0.79 1.41 1.58
N LEU A 78 -0.50 1.48 1.84
CA LEU A 78 -1.29 2.69 1.73
C LEU A 78 -1.41 3.32 3.13
N ILE A 79 -1.05 4.56 3.26
CA ILE A 79 -1.10 5.33 4.51
C ILE A 79 -2.07 6.48 4.35
N GLU A 80 -2.92 6.67 5.32
CA GLU A 80 -3.73 7.86 5.52
C GLU A 80 -3.26 8.59 6.78
N GLY A 81 -3.16 9.88 6.71
CA GLY A 81 -2.69 10.67 7.82
C GLY A 81 -2.78 12.18 7.58
N ARG A 82 -1.99 12.90 8.31
CA ARG A 82 -1.92 14.37 8.24
C ARG A 82 -0.48 14.86 8.24
N LEU A 83 -0.25 16.01 7.64
CA LEU A 83 1.05 16.68 7.69
C LEU A 83 1.26 17.27 9.09
N LYS A 84 2.47 17.14 9.59
CA LYS A 84 2.94 17.76 10.82
C LYS A 84 4.32 18.36 10.60
N LEU A 85 4.48 19.62 10.94
CA LEU A 85 5.77 20.29 10.99
C LEU A 85 6.33 20.20 12.40
N ASP A 86 7.44 19.50 12.57
CA ASP A 86 8.22 19.53 13.79
C ASP A 86 9.26 20.63 13.69
N THR A 87 9.39 21.42 14.75
CA THR A 87 10.39 22.47 14.89
C THR A 87 11.18 22.26 16.15
N TRP A 88 12.49 22.40 16.09
CA TRP A 88 13.37 22.32 17.24
C TRP A 88 14.55 23.26 17.08
N ASP A 89 15.13 23.65 18.18
CA ASP A 89 16.36 24.43 18.20
C ASP A 89 17.55 23.48 18.18
N ASP A 90 18.40 23.64 17.17
CA ASP A 90 19.64 22.86 17.07
C ASP A 90 20.62 23.36 18.15
N LYS A 91 21.05 22.44 18.99
CA LYS A 91 21.93 22.73 20.14
C LYS A 91 23.33 23.15 19.73
N ASP A 92 23.79 22.75 18.55
CA ASP A 92 25.15 23.02 18.07
C ASP A 92 25.24 24.33 17.29
N SER A 93 24.22 24.68 16.52
CA SER A 93 24.20 25.87 15.69
C SER A 93 23.30 26.99 16.22
N GLY A 94 22.45 26.72 17.20
CA GLY A 94 21.46 27.67 17.74
C GLY A 94 20.39 28.08 16.74
N LYS A 95 20.32 27.43 15.59
CA LYS A 95 19.36 27.72 14.53
C LYS A 95 18.10 26.86 14.69
N LYS A 96 16.95 27.46 14.38
CA LYS A 96 15.70 26.71 14.29
C LYS A 96 15.72 25.79 13.09
N GLN A 97 15.55 24.51 13.34
CA GLN A 97 15.37 23.48 12.34
C GLN A 97 13.89 23.11 12.25
N SER A 98 13.46 22.72 11.07
CA SER A 98 12.09 22.23 10.86
C SER A 98 12.09 21.03 9.93
N LYS A 99 11.19 20.07 10.20
CA LYS A 99 11.00 18.90 9.38
C LYS A 99 9.52 18.62 9.21
N LEU A 100 9.10 18.57 7.95
CA LEU A 100 7.75 18.14 7.61
C LEU A 100 7.68 16.62 7.58
N LYS A 101 6.70 16.06 8.25
CA LYS A 101 6.44 14.61 8.28
C LYS A 101 4.95 14.32 8.18
N VAL A 102 4.60 13.08 7.89
CA VAL A 102 3.23 12.59 7.90
C VAL A 102 2.98 11.82 9.19
N VAL A 103 1.98 12.21 9.95
CA VAL A 103 1.50 11.43 11.09
C VAL A 103 0.42 10.47 10.58
N VAL A 104 0.65 9.18 10.76
CA VAL A 104 -0.23 8.11 10.29
C VAL A 104 -1.43 7.99 11.21
N ASP A 105 -2.62 8.15 10.67
CA ASP A 105 -3.88 7.92 11.36
C ASP A 105 -4.39 6.49 11.12
N SER A 106 -4.28 6.00 9.86
CA SER A 106 -4.61 4.63 9.47
C SER A 106 -3.71 4.12 8.35
N PHE A 107 -3.67 2.82 8.15
CA PHE A 107 -2.95 2.20 7.04
C PHE A 107 -3.68 0.97 6.52
N HIS A 108 -3.40 0.60 5.26
CA HIS A 108 -3.96 -0.57 4.61
C HIS A 108 -2.86 -1.39 3.94
N PHE A 109 -2.96 -2.71 4.08
CA PHE A 109 -2.07 -3.61 3.37
C PHE A 109 -2.39 -3.60 1.88
N VAL A 110 -1.37 -3.41 1.08
CA VAL A 110 -1.48 -3.51 -0.38
C VAL A 110 -0.91 -4.86 -0.81
N ALA A 111 -1.67 -5.59 -1.62
CA ALA A 111 -1.19 -6.83 -2.19
C ALA A 111 -0.03 -6.54 -3.14
N SER A 112 1.14 -7.13 -2.88
CA SER A 112 2.27 -7.09 -3.80
C SER A 112 1.98 -8.05 -4.95
N LYS A 113 2.00 -7.56 -6.19
CA LYS A 113 1.91 -8.36 -7.39
C LYS A 113 3.24 -9.11 -7.56
N GLY A 114 3.29 -10.35 -7.02
CA GLY A 114 4.47 -11.21 -7.21
C GLY A 114 5.05 -11.75 -5.91
N GLY A 115 4.30 -12.60 -5.22
CA GLY A 115 4.77 -13.38 -4.10
C GLY A 115 3.70 -14.40 -3.76
N GLY A 116 3.66 -15.48 -4.51
CA GLY A 116 2.88 -16.65 -4.15
C GLY A 116 3.43 -17.25 -2.87
N GLY A 117 2.58 -17.58 -1.95
CA GLY A 117 2.92 -18.43 -0.83
C GLY A 117 2.19 -18.09 0.45
N GLY A 118 1.30 -18.94 0.85
CA GLY A 118 0.90 -19.06 2.23
C GLY A 118 -0.56 -18.79 2.51
N GLY A 119 -1.34 -19.79 2.30
CA GLY A 119 -2.55 -20.22 2.81
C GLY A 119 -2.94 -19.73 4.19
N ALA A 120 -4.14 -19.28 4.32
CA ALA A 120 -4.84 -19.31 5.58
C ALA A 120 -6.10 -20.09 5.32
N GLY A 121 -6.13 -21.30 5.82
CA GLY A 121 -7.29 -22.15 5.91
C GLY A 121 -8.36 -21.49 6.74
N GLY A 122 -9.50 -21.25 6.14
CA GLY A 122 -10.74 -21.02 6.83
C GLY A 122 -11.47 -22.35 6.91
N GLY A 123 -11.53 -22.93 8.09
CA GLY A 123 -12.31 -24.09 8.38
C GLY A 123 -13.79 -23.79 8.26
N GLY A 124 -14.46 -24.50 7.38
CA GLY A 124 -15.91 -24.61 7.35
C GLY A 124 -16.25 -26.09 7.44
N ALA A 125 -16.73 -26.49 8.60
CA ALA A 125 -17.30 -27.78 8.79
C ALA A 125 -18.56 -27.94 7.93
N SER A 126 -18.64 -28.97 7.12
CA SER A 126 -19.87 -29.45 6.56
C SER A 126 -20.00 -30.93 6.88
N TYR A 127 -21.03 -31.22 7.68
CA TYR A 127 -21.56 -32.52 7.88
C TYR A 127 -22.39 -32.94 6.67
N GLY A 128 -22.41 -34.22 6.35
CA GLY A 128 -23.52 -34.78 5.64
C GLY A 128 -23.14 -35.86 4.62
N ASP A 129 -23.31 -37.06 5.04
CA ASP A 129 -23.51 -38.35 4.37
C ASP A 129 -24.29 -38.27 3.06
N ASP A 130 -23.95 -39.04 2.06
CA ASP A 130 -24.56 -40.26 1.65
C ASP A 130 -24.28 -40.60 0.17
N GLU A 131 -23.98 -41.86 -0.01
CA GLU A 131 -23.90 -42.78 -1.11
C GLU A 131 -24.41 -42.41 -2.52
N GLY A 132 -23.68 -42.91 -3.52
CA GLY A 132 -24.26 -43.29 -4.81
C GLY A 132 -23.41 -43.01 -6.05
N GLN A 133 -22.52 -43.94 -6.42
CA GLN A 133 -22.06 -44.12 -7.81
C GLN A 133 -23.19 -44.75 -8.66
N PRO A 134 -23.15 -44.84 -10.02
CA PRO A 134 -21.97 -44.82 -10.91
C PRO A 134 -22.10 -44.09 -12.25
N GLN A 135 -20.91 -43.87 -12.83
CA GLN A 135 -20.54 -43.85 -14.27
C GLN A 135 -21.61 -43.66 -15.35
N VAL A 136 -21.35 -42.79 -16.33
CA VAL A 136 -21.16 -43.20 -17.72
C VAL A 136 -20.42 -42.12 -18.54
N ASN A 137 -19.43 -42.60 -19.22
CA ASN A 137 -18.60 -42.07 -20.29
C ASN A 137 -19.45 -41.64 -21.52
N THR A 138 -19.10 -40.51 -22.17
CA THR A 138 -18.93 -40.48 -23.63
C THR A 138 -18.58 -39.08 -24.17
N ARG A 139 -17.37 -39.00 -24.74
CA ARG A 139 -17.05 -38.54 -26.09
C ARG A 139 -17.41 -37.11 -26.51
N ALA A 140 -16.31 -36.31 -26.76
CA ALA A 140 -16.30 -35.17 -27.67
C ALA A 140 -16.68 -35.63 -29.13
N PRO A 141 -17.09 -34.70 -30.04
CA PRO A 141 -16.09 -33.98 -30.82
C PRO A 141 -16.47 -32.57 -31.33
N ALA A 142 -15.39 -31.86 -31.72
CA ALA A 142 -15.24 -30.98 -32.87
C ALA A 142 -15.92 -29.60 -32.94
N ARG A 143 -15.00 -28.65 -33.14
CA ARG A 143 -15.10 -27.32 -33.76
C ARG A 143 -16.02 -27.23 -34.97
N PRO A 144 -16.48 -26.02 -35.35
CA PRO A 144 -15.63 -25.15 -36.15
C PRO A 144 -15.67 -23.64 -35.84
N ALA A 145 -14.66 -22.99 -36.36
CA ALA A 145 -14.44 -21.55 -36.42
C ALA A 145 -15.41 -20.85 -37.38
N GLN A 146 -15.69 -19.60 -37.11
CA GLN A 146 -15.95 -18.52 -38.07
C GLN A 146 -16.02 -17.23 -37.30
N SER A 147 -15.16 -16.38 -37.62
CA SER A 147 -15.05 -15.35 -38.63
C SER A 147 -15.37 -13.97 -38.08
N ALA A 148 -14.34 -13.20 -38.12
CA ALA A 148 -14.17 -11.76 -38.05
C ALA A 148 -15.34 -10.88 -38.50
N ALA A 149 -15.48 -9.74 -37.80
CA ALA A 149 -15.67 -8.45 -38.47
C ALA A 149 -15.27 -7.31 -37.48
N PRO A 150 -14.60 -6.29 -37.99
CA PRO A 150 -14.23 -5.11 -37.22
C PRO A 150 -15.33 -4.06 -37.34
N MET A 151 -15.61 -3.33 -36.26
CA MET A 151 -16.33 -2.06 -36.33
C MET A 151 -15.84 -1.22 -35.16
N ALA A 152 -15.19 -0.23 -35.53
CA ALA A 152 -15.48 1.18 -35.72
C ALA A 152 -14.97 1.99 -34.51
N GLU A 153 -13.98 2.78 -34.83
CA GLU A 153 -13.60 4.02 -34.14
C GLU A 153 -14.84 4.80 -33.76
N ASP A 154 -14.94 5.17 -32.50
CA ASP A 154 -15.79 6.29 -32.09
C ASP A 154 -14.89 7.34 -31.47
N ASP A 155 -14.69 8.34 -32.27
CA ASP A 155 -14.06 9.61 -32.08
C ASP A 155 -14.79 10.37 -30.96
N ILE A 156 -14.12 10.69 -29.87
CA ILE A 156 -14.63 11.64 -28.90
C ILE A 156 -13.74 12.87 -28.94
N PRO A 157 -14.25 14.02 -29.41
CA PRO A 157 -13.49 15.26 -29.46
C PRO A 157 -13.51 16.01 -28.11
N PHE A 158 -12.36 16.51 -27.76
CA PHE A 158 -12.21 17.68 -26.90
C PHE A 158 -11.59 18.78 -27.66
#